data_6e09d5243ef9f187dd0b69416e56d53d
#
_entry.id   6e09d5243ef9f187dd0b69416e56d53d
#
_cell.length_a   1.000
_cell.length_b   1.000
_cell.length_c   1.000
_cell.angle_alpha   90.00
_cell.angle_beta   90.00
_cell.angle_gamma   90.00
#
_symmetry.space_group_name_H-M   'P 1'
#
loop_
_entity.id
_entity.type
_entity.pdbx_description
1 polymer ?
#
loop_
_entity_poly.entity_id
_entity_poly.type
_entity_poly.pdbx_seq_one_letter_code
_entity_poly.pdbx_strand_id
1 'polypeptide(L)' 'RVNGVSPGPTLKNKRQSEKHFNKQWKSTILKKKVDTKNVSSAVKFLINNDNITGQIINVDSGQRLAWQTPDIINAKE' A
#
# COMPACT_ATOMS: atom_id res chain seq x y z
N ARG A 1 -21.64 -8.93 -3.59
CA ARG A 1 -20.79 -7.72 -3.55
C ARG A 1 -19.36 -8.05 -3.92
N VAL A 2 -18.70 -7.15 -4.60
CA VAL A 2 -17.29 -7.30 -4.94
C VAL A 2 -16.57 -5.98 -4.66
N ASN A 3 -15.57 -6.04 -3.82
CA ASN A 3 -14.72 -4.91 -3.51
C ASN A 3 -13.26 -5.37 -3.50
N GLY A 4 -12.34 -4.43 -3.52
CA GLY A 4 -10.91 -4.72 -3.48
C GLY A 4 -10.18 -3.86 -2.47
N VAL A 5 -9.02 -4.34 -2.04
CA VAL A 5 -8.08 -3.58 -1.23
C VAL A 5 -6.75 -3.59 -1.96
N SER A 6 -6.18 -2.40 -2.15
CA SER A 6 -4.90 -2.25 -2.85
C SER A 6 -3.86 -1.75 -1.83
N PRO A 7 -3.01 -2.64 -1.33
CA PRO A 7 -2.00 -2.24 -0.34
C PRO A 7 -0.77 -1.60 -0.99
N GLY A 8 -0.14 -0.72 -0.25
CA GLY A 8 1.16 -0.17 -0.61
C GLY A 8 2.31 -1.01 -0.04
N PRO A 9 3.49 -0.40 0.14
CA PRO A 9 4.66 -1.13 0.65
C PRO A 9 4.41 -1.64 2.06
N THR A 10 4.17 -2.93 2.18
CA THR A 10 3.78 -3.60 3.42
C THR A 10 4.83 -4.62 3.85
N LEU A 11 5.21 -5.50 2.94
CA LEU A 11 6.19 -6.55 3.20
C LEU A 11 7.27 -6.51 2.15
N LYS A 12 8.50 -6.67 2.60
CA LYS A 12 9.64 -6.73 1.69
C LYS A 12 9.57 -8.04 0.89
N ASN A 13 9.73 -7.91 -0.41
CA ASN A 13 9.81 -9.07 -1.26
C ASN A 13 11.23 -9.66 -1.20
N LYS A 14 11.39 -10.92 -1.58
CA LYS A 14 12.68 -11.61 -1.51
C LYS A 14 13.76 -10.99 -2.35
N ARG A 15 13.39 -10.32 -3.42
CA ARG A 15 14.31 -9.69 -4.37
C ARG A 15 14.70 -8.27 -3.99
N GLN A 16 13.97 -7.67 -3.05
CA GLN A 16 14.25 -6.31 -2.61
C GLN A 16 15.28 -6.32 -1.51
N SER A 17 16.19 -5.36 -1.53
CA SER A 17 17.02 -5.08 -0.38
C SER A 17 16.19 -4.32 0.66
N GLU A 18 16.63 -4.35 1.90
CA GLU A 18 16.07 -3.53 2.97
C GLU A 18 16.08 -2.05 2.60
N LYS A 19 17.18 -1.61 2.01
CA LYS A 19 17.35 -0.23 1.60
C LYS A 19 16.31 0.18 0.55
N HIS A 20 16.07 -0.67 -0.43
CA HIS A 20 15.08 -0.39 -1.47
C HIS A 20 13.68 -0.34 -0.88
N PHE A 21 13.33 -1.30 -0.04
CA PHE A 21 12.03 -1.35 0.59
C PHE A 21 11.79 -0.12 1.47
N ASN A 22 12.79 0.26 2.27
CA ASN A 22 12.68 1.46 3.11
C ASN A 22 12.50 2.72 2.28
N LYS A 23 13.18 2.78 1.14
CA LYS A 23 13.05 3.90 0.22
C LYS A 23 11.64 4.00 -0.34
N GLN A 24 11.03 2.86 -0.65
CA GLN A 24 9.66 2.84 -1.16
C GLN A 24 8.67 3.46 -0.18
N TRP A 25 8.64 2.96 1.05
CA TRP A 25 7.62 3.45 1.98
C TRP A 25 7.92 4.87 2.47
N LYS A 26 9.19 5.25 2.54
CA LYS A 26 9.57 6.62 2.92
C LYS A 26 9.23 7.65 1.86
N SER A 27 8.98 7.20 0.63
CA SER A 27 8.59 8.08 -0.46
C SER A 27 7.09 8.24 -0.61
N THR A 28 6.31 7.56 0.21
CA THR A 28 4.87 7.75 0.23
C THR A 28 4.53 9.10 0.84
N ILE A 29 3.34 9.61 0.55
CA ILE A 29 2.92 10.91 1.07
C ILE A 29 2.90 10.92 2.60
N LEU A 30 2.38 9.86 3.22
CA LEU A 30 2.32 9.78 4.67
C LEU A 30 3.63 9.33 5.30
N LYS A 31 4.59 8.86 4.48
CA LYS A 31 5.89 8.37 4.93
C LYS A 31 5.76 7.31 6.01
N LYS A 32 4.81 6.42 5.81
CA LYS A 32 4.54 5.32 6.74
C LYS A 32 4.52 4.00 5.99
N LYS A 33 5.18 3.02 6.58
CA LYS A 33 5.08 1.65 6.10
C LYS A 33 3.67 1.14 6.42
N VAL A 34 3.03 0.52 5.46
CA VAL A 34 1.72 -0.09 5.69
C VAL A 34 1.93 -1.38 6.49
N ASP A 35 1.20 -1.53 7.58
CA ASP A 35 1.22 -2.74 8.38
C ASP A 35 0.15 -3.70 7.85
N THR A 36 0.40 -5.00 7.97
CA THR A 36 -0.59 -6.02 7.59
C THR A 36 -1.91 -5.83 8.32
N LYS A 37 -1.86 -5.32 9.55
CA LYS A 37 -3.06 -4.99 10.33
C LYS A 37 -3.92 -3.94 9.66
N ASN A 38 -3.29 -3.00 8.96
CA ASN A 38 -4.03 -1.94 8.26
C ASN A 38 -4.79 -2.52 7.08
N VAL A 39 -4.18 -3.46 6.36
CA VAL A 39 -4.83 -4.16 5.25
C VAL A 39 -5.99 -5.00 5.77
N SER A 40 -5.78 -5.77 6.83
CA SER A 40 -6.82 -6.58 7.45
C SER A 40 -7.99 -5.74 7.95
N SER A 41 -7.69 -4.58 8.51
CA SER A 41 -8.71 -3.65 9.00
C SER A 41 -9.59 -3.15 7.86
N ALA A 42 -9.00 -2.85 6.71
CA ALA A 42 -9.76 -2.41 5.53
C ALA A 42 -10.68 -3.52 5.03
N VAL A 43 -10.19 -4.76 4.99
CA VAL A 43 -11.00 -5.90 4.59
C VAL A 43 -12.18 -6.08 5.56
N LYS A 44 -11.91 -5.99 6.85
CA LYS A 44 -12.93 -6.12 7.88
C LYS A 44 -14.00 -5.03 7.75
N PHE A 45 -13.57 -3.82 7.46
CA PHE A 45 -14.49 -2.71 7.22
C PHE A 45 -15.45 -3.03 6.08
N LEU A 46 -14.93 -3.57 4.98
CA LEU A 46 -15.75 -3.94 3.82
C LEU A 46 -16.71 -5.09 4.14
N ILE A 47 -16.25 -6.06 4.92
CA ILE A 47 -17.09 -7.19 5.32
C ILE A 47 -18.27 -6.72 6.17
N ASN A 48 -18.02 -5.76 7.04
CA ASN A 48 -19.02 -5.28 7.99
C ASN A 48 -19.96 -4.20 7.42
N ASN A 49 -19.75 -3.80 6.17
CA ASN A 49 -20.57 -2.76 5.52
C ASN A 49 -21.18 -3.31 4.24
N ASP A 50 -22.32 -3.95 4.38
CA ASP A 50 -22.96 -4.71 3.30
C ASP A 50 -23.62 -3.83 2.22
N ASN A 51 -23.61 -2.52 2.40
CA ASN A 51 -24.09 -1.59 1.38
C ASN A 51 -22.98 -1.10 0.43
N ILE A 52 -21.75 -1.62 0.58
CA ILE A 52 -20.62 -1.20 -0.24
C ILE A 52 -20.32 -2.27 -1.29
N THR A 53 -20.24 -1.87 -2.54
CA THR A 53 -19.83 -2.73 -3.63
C THR A 53 -19.13 -1.92 -4.72
N GLY A 54 -18.26 -2.57 -5.48
CA GLY A 54 -17.56 -1.93 -6.59
C GLY A 54 -16.47 -0.95 -6.16
N GLN A 55 -15.99 -1.03 -4.93
CA GLN A 55 -15.02 -0.09 -4.40
C GLN A 55 -13.64 -0.73 -4.28
N ILE A 56 -12.61 0.09 -4.45
CA ILE A 56 -11.24 -0.29 -4.16
C ILE A 56 -10.71 0.69 -3.11
N ILE A 57 -10.29 0.15 -1.97
CA ILE A 57 -9.69 0.96 -0.90
C ILE A 57 -8.19 0.84 -1.01
N ASN A 58 -7.53 1.98 -1.17
CA ASN A 58 -6.07 2.03 -1.24
C ASN A 58 -5.50 2.22 0.17
N VAL A 59 -4.76 1.22 0.65
CA VAL A 59 -4.10 1.25 1.95
C VAL A 59 -2.61 1.35 1.66
N ASP A 60 -2.18 2.52 1.18
CA ASP A 60 -0.87 2.67 0.59
C ASP A 60 -0.11 3.92 1.07
N SER A 61 -0.56 4.52 2.16
CA SER A 61 0.03 5.75 2.70
C SER A 61 0.13 6.87 1.66
N GLY A 62 -0.74 6.83 0.66
CA GLY A 62 -0.78 7.82 -0.40
C GLY A 62 0.20 7.56 -1.55
N GLN A 63 0.79 6.38 -1.63
CA GLN A 63 1.77 6.05 -2.67
C GLN A 63 1.25 6.34 -4.07
N ARG A 64 0.01 5.96 -4.36
CA ARG A 64 -0.58 6.16 -5.69
C ARG A 64 -0.76 7.64 -6.07
N LEU A 65 -0.72 8.52 -5.09
CA LEU A 65 -0.85 9.95 -5.32
C LEU A 65 0.49 10.64 -5.49
N ALA A 66 1.59 9.95 -5.20
CA ALA A 66 2.93 10.50 -5.39
C ALA A 66 3.26 10.43 -6.88
N TRP A 67 3.64 11.55 -7.46
CA TRP A 67 4.00 11.58 -8.87
C TRP A 67 5.39 11.00 -9.13
N GLN A 68 6.19 10.82 -8.07
CA GLN A 68 7.47 10.16 -8.14
C GLN A 68 7.52 9.05 -7.09
N THR A 69 8.00 7.90 -7.49
CA THR A 69 8.18 6.76 -6.58
C THR A 69 9.61 6.26 -6.67
N PRO A 70 10.08 5.57 -5.64
CA PRO A 70 11.43 4.97 -5.69
C PRO A 70 11.59 3.97 -6.82
N ASP A 71 10.52 3.38 -7.28
CA ASP A 71 10.57 2.43 -8.39
C ASP A 71 10.94 3.12 -9.69
N ILE A 72 10.70 4.42 -9.77
CA ILE A 72 10.98 5.24 -10.95
C ILE A 72 12.25 6.06 -10.75
N ILE A 73 12.48 6.58 -9.53
CA ILE A 73 13.57 7.50 -9.24
C ILE A 73 14.72 6.76 -8.58
N ASN A 74 15.79 6.55 -9.32
CA ASN A 74 17.04 5.98 -8.79
C ASN A 74 16.90 4.62 -8.11
N ALA A 75 15.80 3.93 -8.29
CA ALA A 75 15.65 2.59 -7.79
C ALA A 75 16.29 1.63 -8.79
N LYS A 76 17.23 0.83 -8.34
CA LYS A 76 17.98 -0.10 -9.19
C LYS A 76 17.63 -1.55 -8.94
N GLU A 77 16.63 -1.81 -8.18
CA GLU A 77 16.23 -3.18 -7.84
C GLU A 77 14.92 -3.60 -8.44
#